data_71c1c9eedbbafcd0d931ff224867d075
#
_entry.id   71c1c9eedbbafcd0d931ff224867d075
#
_cell.length_a   1.000
_cell.length_b   1.000
_cell.length_c   1.000
_cell.angle_alpha   90.00
_cell.angle_beta   90.00
_cell.angle_gamma   90.00
#
_symmetry.space_group_name_H-M   'P 1'
#
loop_
_entity.id
_entity.type
_entity.pdbx_description
1 polymer ?
#
loop_
_entity_poly.entity_id
_entity_poly.type
_entity_poly.pdbx_seq_one_letter_code
_entity_poly.pdbx_strand_id
1 'polypeptide(L)'
;MALDPQAKVILDFMAESGFTFEGKTPEELREGMGLTAMPSPIELASITDRTIPGPAGEIPVRIYRPSTDAGLPVTVFFHGGGWVVGDLESHDHCCRVIAAKADCVVVAIDYRLAPEAKFPAAIDDAWAATEWVATHGDELNVDTSRLAVAGDSAGGNLAAVVANSGSGRGRGGRDGGAGARGYGGGRQGRWLGGRSLRWE
;
A
#
# COMPACT_ATOMS: atom_id res chain seq x y z
N MET A 1 3.68 -31.50 -11.85
CA MET A 1 3.83 -31.13 -10.43
C MET A 1 2.47 -31.31 -9.76
N ALA A 2 2.38 -32.04 -8.64
CA ALA A 2 1.11 -32.18 -7.92
C ALA A 2 0.79 -30.87 -7.20
N LEU A 3 -0.49 -30.47 -7.19
CA LEU A 3 -0.95 -29.30 -6.46
C LEU A 3 -0.80 -29.53 -4.94
N ASP A 4 -0.35 -28.54 -4.20
CA ASP A 4 -0.30 -28.59 -2.75
C ASP A 4 -1.70 -28.84 -2.17
N PRO A 5 -1.87 -29.75 -1.20
CA PRO A 5 -3.17 -30.05 -0.64
C PRO A 5 -3.91 -28.84 -0.04
N GLN A 6 -3.19 -27.89 0.57
CA GLN A 6 -3.78 -26.68 1.13
C GLN A 6 -4.24 -25.72 0.01
N ALA A 7 -3.45 -25.59 -1.07
CA ALA A 7 -3.86 -24.83 -2.24
C ALA A 7 -5.10 -25.43 -2.91
N LYS A 8 -5.20 -26.79 -2.91
CA LYS A 8 -6.39 -27.46 -3.45
C LYS A 8 -7.67 -27.12 -2.67
N VAL A 9 -7.60 -27.05 -1.35
CA VAL A 9 -8.76 -26.69 -0.51
C VAL A 9 -9.26 -25.28 -0.88
N ILE A 10 -8.35 -24.33 -1.09
CA ILE A 10 -8.72 -22.96 -1.49
C ILE A 10 -9.37 -22.95 -2.87
N LEU A 11 -8.80 -23.66 -3.83
CA LEU A 11 -9.35 -23.74 -5.19
C LEU A 11 -10.71 -24.44 -5.22
N ASP A 12 -10.89 -25.51 -4.45
CA ASP A 12 -12.18 -26.18 -4.33
C ASP A 12 -13.24 -25.24 -3.74
N PHE A 13 -12.90 -24.52 -2.66
CA PHE A 13 -13.77 -23.50 -2.06
C PHE A 13 -14.15 -22.39 -3.06
N MET A 14 -13.18 -21.88 -3.83
CA MET A 14 -13.44 -20.87 -4.86
C MET A 14 -14.38 -21.42 -5.95
N ALA A 15 -14.17 -22.66 -6.37
CA ALA A 15 -15.03 -23.30 -7.37
C ALA A 15 -16.46 -23.52 -6.84
N GLU A 16 -16.62 -23.97 -5.59
CA GLU A 16 -17.91 -24.20 -4.94
C GLU A 16 -18.66 -22.90 -4.64
N SER A 17 -17.94 -21.81 -4.31
CA SER A 17 -18.54 -20.49 -4.05
C SER A 17 -19.14 -19.84 -5.30
N GLY A 18 -18.80 -20.35 -6.50
CA GLY A 18 -19.22 -19.74 -7.77
C GLY A 18 -18.66 -18.34 -8.01
N PHE A 19 -17.61 -17.96 -7.25
CA PHE A 19 -16.99 -16.65 -7.42
C PHE A 19 -16.36 -16.53 -8.80
N THR A 20 -16.77 -15.52 -9.55
CA THR A 20 -16.22 -15.19 -10.86
C THR A 20 -16.16 -13.67 -11.01
N PHE A 21 -15.17 -13.19 -11.73
CA PHE A 21 -15.09 -11.80 -12.16
C PHE A 21 -15.89 -11.53 -13.44
N GLU A 22 -16.19 -12.59 -14.19
CA GLU A 22 -16.79 -12.46 -15.51
C GLU A 22 -18.26 -12.06 -15.40
N GLY A 23 -18.64 -11.00 -16.13
CA GLY A 23 -19.99 -10.49 -16.21
C GLY A 23 -20.49 -9.69 -15.01
N LYS A 24 -19.63 -9.43 -13.99
CA LYS A 24 -19.99 -8.64 -12.81
C LYS A 24 -19.59 -7.17 -12.95
N THR A 25 -20.40 -6.30 -12.35
CA THR A 25 -20.07 -4.87 -12.21
C THR A 25 -19.01 -4.65 -11.12
N PRO A 26 -18.31 -3.50 -11.10
CA PRO A 26 -17.39 -3.15 -10.01
C PRO A 26 -18.05 -3.19 -8.63
N GLU A 27 -19.30 -2.74 -8.53
CA GLU A 27 -20.10 -2.72 -7.29
C GLU A 27 -20.33 -4.14 -6.77
N GLU A 28 -20.80 -5.05 -7.65
CA GLU A 28 -21.03 -6.46 -7.31
C GLU A 28 -19.73 -7.17 -6.86
N LEU A 29 -18.60 -6.81 -7.50
CA LEU A 29 -17.30 -7.35 -7.11
C LEU A 29 -16.85 -6.84 -5.73
N ARG A 30 -17.05 -5.56 -5.43
CA ARG A 30 -16.72 -4.96 -4.13
C ARG A 30 -17.56 -5.56 -3.01
N GLU A 31 -18.86 -5.72 -3.22
CA GLU A 31 -19.75 -6.41 -2.27
C GLU A 31 -19.28 -7.85 -2.01
N GLY A 32 -18.93 -8.58 -3.08
CA GLY A 32 -18.43 -9.96 -2.97
C GLY A 32 -17.11 -10.05 -2.21
N MET A 33 -16.20 -9.11 -2.35
CA MET A 33 -14.93 -9.07 -1.62
C MET A 33 -15.11 -8.71 -0.14
N GLY A 34 -16.05 -7.83 0.19
CA GLY A 34 -16.38 -7.51 1.59
C GLY A 34 -16.82 -8.75 2.38
N LEU A 35 -17.47 -9.71 1.74
CA LEU A 35 -17.88 -10.97 2.37
C LEU A 35 -16.70 -11.94 2.65
N THR A 36 -15.53 -11.70 2.05
CA THR A 36 -14.32 -12.52 2.25
C THR A 36 -13.40 -11.97 3.32
N ALA A 37 -13.69 -10.79 3.87
CA ALA A 37 -12.93 -10.21 4.97
C ALA A 37 -13.02 -11.12 6.20
N MET A 38 -11.93 -11.78 6.53
CA MET A 38 -11.87 -12.67 7.69
C MET A 38 -11.41 -11.90 8.94
N PRO A 39 -12.10 -12.06 10.08
CA PRO A 39 -11.63 -11.49 11.32
C PRO A 39 -10.21 -11.98 11.63
N SER A 40 -9.32 -11.07 11.96
CA SER A 40 -7.96 -11.41 12.33
C SER A 40 -7.86 -11.70 13.82
N PRO A 41 -7.27 -12.85 14.24
CA PRO A 41 -7.00 -13.12 15.65
C PRO A 41 -5.78 -12.36 16.19
N ILE A 42 -5.09 -11.59 15.34
CA ILE A 42 -3.88 -10.86 15.72
C ILE A 42 -4.28 -9.56 16.41
N GLU A 43 -3.92 -9.44 17.68
CA GLU A 43 -4.07 -8.22 18.45
C GLU A 43 -2.80 -7.37 18.30
N LEU A 44 -2.97 -6.06 18.18
CA LEU A 44 -1.92 -5.05 18.11
C LEU A 44 -2.13 -4.00 19.20
N ALA A 45 -1.09 -3.23 19.51
CA ALA A 45 -1.20 -2.16 20.51
C ALA A 45 -2.24 -1.11 20.13
N SER A 46 -2.35 -0.77 18.84
CA SER A 46 -3.43 0.07 18.34
C SER A 46 -3.67 -0.12 16.84
N ILE A 47 -4.92 0.12 16.44
CA ILE A 47 -5.33 0.27 15.04
C ILE A 47 -6.18 1.54 15.00
N THR A 48 -5.84 2.47 14.13
CA THR A 48 -6.50 3.77 14.03
C THR A 48 -6.76 4.16 12.59
N ASP A 49 -7.99 4.57 12.31
CA ASP A 49 -8.36 5.14 11.03
C ASP A 49 -8.24 6.66 11.08
N ARG A 50 -7.74 7.23 10.00
CA ARG A 50 -7.67 8.67 9.81
C ARG A 50 -7.65 9.00 8.33
N THR A 51 -7.64 10.29 8.01
CA THR A 51 -7.40 10.78 6.65
C THR A 51 -6.08 11.56 6.59
N ILE A 52 -5.47 11.57 5.41
CA ILE A 52 -4.29 12.34 5.08
C ILE A 52 -4.54 13.16 3.81
N PRO A 53 -3.86 14.30 3.61
CA PRO A 53 -4.00 15.08 2.39
C PRO A 53 -3.57 14.30 1.15
N GLY A 54 -4.39 14.34 0.09
CA GLY A 54 -4.12 13.73 -1.20
C GLY A 54 -4.31 14.70 -2.37
N PRO A 55 -3.98 14.30 -3.60
CA PRO A 55 -4.01 15.17 -4.78
C PRO A 55 -5.41 15.56 -5.24
N ALA A 56 -6.44 14.84 -4.84
CA ALA A 56 -7.82 15.12 -5.21
C ALA A 56 -8.78 15.20 -4.00
N GLY A 57 -8.23 15.34 -2.81
CA GLY A 57 -8.95 15.36 -1.55
C GLY A 57 -8.25 14.54 -0.49
N GLU A 58 -8.95 14.18 0.56
CA GLU A 58 -8.38 13.35 1.63
C GLU A 58 -8.32 11.88 1.19
N ILE A 59 -7.24 11.21 1.59
CA ILE A 59 -7.04 9.77 1.40
C ILE A 59 -7.25 9.10 2.75
N PRO A 60 -8.21 8.16 2.89
CA PRO A 60 -8.37 7.36 4.09
C PRO A 60 -7.16 6.44 4.27
N VAL A 61 -6.72 6.28 5.51
CA VAL A 61 -5.63 5.38 5.86
C VAL A 61 -5.92 4.68 7.18
N ARG A 62 -5.43 3.46 7.33
CA ARG A 62 -5.46 2.71 8.59
C ARG A 62 -4.04 2.46 9.06
N ILE A 63 -3.77 2.81 10.32
CA ILE A 63 -2.45 2.69 10.95
C ILE A 63 -2.48 1.54 11.92
N TYR A 64 -1.65 0.54 11.70
CA TYR A 64 -1.47 -0.64 12.53
C TYR A 64 -0.17 -0.52 13.29
N ARG A 65 -0.24 -0.51 14.61
CA ARG A 65 0.92 -0.38 15.49
C ARG A 65 1.08 -1.64 16.34
N PRO A 66 2.21 -2.37 16.20
CA PRO A 66 2.41 -3.63 16.91
C PRO A 66 2.67 -3.45 18.41
N SER A 67 3.39 -2.40 18.80
CA SER A 67 3.72 -2.06 20.19
C SER A 67 3.62 -0.55 20.44
N THR A 68 3.76 -0.14 21.70
CA THR A 68 3.81 1.29 22.10
C THR A 68 5.21 1.91 21.92
N ASP A 69 6.19 1.16 21.44
CA ASP A 69 7.56 1.62 21.30
C ASP A 69 7.67 2.78 20.29
N ALA A 70 8.58 3.69 20.59
CA ALA A 70 8.85 4.83 19.73
C ALA A 70 9.83 4.45 18.61
N GLY A 71 9.74 5.15 17.48
CA GLY A 71 10.69 5.04 16.39
C GLY A 71 10.70 3.67 15.71
N LEU A 72 9.58 2.96 15.69
CA LEU A 72 9.45 1.73 14.91
C LEU A 72 9.65 2.01 13.41
N PRO A 73 10.15 1.02 12.62
CA PRO A 73 10.12 1.11 11.16
C PRO A 73 8.68 1.30 10.67
N VAL A 74 8.52 1.82 9.46
CA VAL A 74 7.20 2.01 8.85
C VAL A 74 7.10 1.39 7.47
N THR A 75 5.98 0.72 7.21
CA THR A 75 5.62 0.17 5.90
C THR A 75 4.36 0.85 5.39
N VAL A 76 4.42 1.47 4.23
CA VAL A 76 3.23 1.94 3.49
C VAL A 76 2.72 0.77 2.65
N PHE A 77 1.48 0.38 2.87
CA PHE A 77 0.89 -0.79 2.24
C PHE A 77 -0.25 -0.41 1.29
N PHE A 78 -0.21 -0.94 0.08
CA PHE A 78 -1.22 -0.78 -0.96
C PHE A 78 -1.91 -2.12 -1.21
N HIS A 79 -3.22 -2.16 -1.06
CA HIS A 79 -3.99 -3.39 -1.24
C HIS A 79 -4.06 -3.82 -2.72
N GLY A 80 -4.27 -5.10 -2.96
CA GLY A 80 -4.60 -5.67 -4.26
C GLY A 80 -6.05 -5.41 -4.67
N GLY A 81 -6.44 -5.92 -5.85
CA GLY A 81 -7.82 -5.82 -6.33
C GLY A 81 -7.95 -5.19 -7.72
N GLY A 82 -6.89 -5.24 -8.55
CA GLY A 82 -6.92 -4.79 -9.95
C GLY A 82 -7.25 -3.30 -10.13
N TRP A 83 -6.97 -2.48 -9.10
CA TRP A 83 -7.33 -1.05 -9.03
C TRP A 83 -8.84 -0.76 -9.10
N VAL A 84 -9.69 -1.79 -8.96
CA VAL A 84 -11.16 -1.70 -9.06
C VAL A 84 -11.84 -2.09 -7.76
N VAL A 85 -11.27 -3.04 -7.03
CA VAL A 85 -11.80 -3.59 -5.78
C VAL A 85 -10.72 -3.59 -4.70
N GLY A 86 -11.08 -3.98 -3.49
CA GLY A 86 -10.21 -3.95 -2.32
C GLY A 86 -10.39 -2.66 -1.53
N ASP A 87 -10.10 -2.75 -0.24
CA ASP A 87 -10.24 -1.68 0.74
C ASP A 87 -9.40 -2.01 1.99
N LEU A 88 -9.50 -1.18 3.03
CA LEU A 88 -8.81 -1.39 4.30
C LEU A 88 -9.28 -2.65 5.03
N GLU A 89 -10.56 -3.04 4.87
CA GLU A 89 -11.13 -4.20 5.53
C GLU A 89 -10.68 -5.51 4.89
N SER A 90 -10.67 -5.58 3.57
CA SER A 90 -10.29 -6.79 2.83
C SER A 90 -8.83 -7.20 3.06
N HIS A 91 -7.97 -6.25 3.47
CA HIS A 91 -6.54 -6.49 3.72
C HIS A 91 -6.14 -6.29 5.20
N ASP A 92 -7.12 -6.13 6.12
CA ASP A 92 -6.87 -5.93 7.55
C ASP A 92 -5.99 -7.04 8.15
N HIS A 93 -6.33 -8.32 7.89
CA HIS A 93 -5.55 -9.45 8.39
C HIS A 93 -4.09 -9.41 7.87
N CYS A 94 -3.88 -9.14 6.60
CA CYS A 94 -2.56 -9.05 5.99
C CYS A 94 -1.71 -7.95 6.66
N CYS A 95 -2.28 -6.76 6.85
CA CYS A 95 -1.61 -5.65 7.51
C CYS A 95 -1.27 -5.95 8.97
N ARG A 96 -2.15 -6.61 9.71
CA ARG A 96 -1.86 -7.08 11.09
C ARG A 96 -0.72 -8.08 11.13
N VAL A 97 -0.70 -9.06 10.20
CA VAL A 97 0.40 -10.03 10.10
C VAL A 97 1.73 -9.31 9.86
N ILE A 98 1.77 -8.39 8.91
CA ILE A 98 2.98 -7.62 8.58
C ILE A 98 3.43 -6.84 9.81
N ALA A 99 2.54 -6.06 10.44
CA ALA A 99 2.87 -5.27 11.62
C ALA A 99 3.44 -6.11 12.76
N ALA A 100 2.77 -7.23 13.10
CA ALA A 100 3.17 -8.10 14.19
C ALA A 100 4.46 -8.89 13.91
N LYS A 101 4.68 -9.36 12.67
CA LYS A 101 5.82 -10.20 12.33
C LYS A 101 7.08 -9.44 11.98
N ALA A 102 6.93 -8.26 11.38
CA ALA A 102 8.06 -7.41 11.03
C ALA A 102 8.38 -6.35 12.11
N ASP A 103 7.60 -6.30 13.19
CA ASP A 103 7.72 -5.31 14.26
C ASP A 103 7.81 -3.87 13.70
N CYS A 104 6.88 -3.53 12.84
CA CYS A 104 6.82 -2.24 12.17
C CYS A 104 5.41 -1.65 12.19
N VAL A 105 5.32 -0.34 12.13
CA VAL A 105 4.02 0.32 11.87
C VAL A 105 3.65 0.10 10.41
N VAL A 106 2.41 -0.33 10.14
CA VAL A 106 1.88 -0.41 8.79
C VAL A 106 0.87 0.72 8.60
N VAL A 107 1.02 1.47 7.53
CA VAL A 107 0.06 2.48 7.07
C VAL A 107 -0.58 1.95 5.79
N ALA A 108 -1.77 1.39 5.90
CA ALA A 108 -2.55 0.92 4.76
C ALA A 108 -3.29 2.08 4.11
N ILE A 109 -3.24 2.14 2.79
CA ILE A 109 -3.77 3.25 2.00
C ILE A 109 -5.01 2.82 1.24
N ASP A 110 -6.11 3.54 1.44
CA ASP A 110 -7.34 3.38 0.68
C ASP A 110 -7.31 4.32 -0.53
N TYR A 111 -6.51 3.94 -1.52
CA TYR A 111 -6.33 4.73 -2.73
C TYR A 111 -7.56 4.67 -3.64
N ARG A 112 -7.80 5.72 -4.43
CA ARG A 112 -8.94 5.81 -5.34
C ARG A 112 -8.96 4.71 -6.38
N LEU A 113 -10.12 4.12 -6.59
CA LEU A 113 -10.36 2.98 -7.47
C LEU A 113 -10.99 3.39 -8.80
N ALA A 114 -10.71 2.62 -9.84
CA ALA A 114 -11.43 2.66 -11.10
C ALA A 114 -12.79 1.91 -10.96
N PRO A 115 -13.79 2.24 -11.77
CA PRO A 115 -13.80 3.19 -12.89
C PRO A 115 -14.00 4.65 -12.47
N GLU A 116 -14.31 4.95 -11.22
CA GLU A 116 -14.63 6.30 -10.74
C GLU A 116 -13.39 7.21 -10.85
N ALA A 117 -12.22 6.68 -10.50
CA ALA A 117 -10.93 7.36 -10.61
C ALA A 117 -9.97 6.55 -11.49
N LYS A 118 -9.92 6.90 -12.77
CA LYS A 118 -9.07 6.19 -13.74
C LYS A 118 -7.58 6.53 -13.54
N PHE A 119 -6.72 5.71 -14.15
CA PHE A 119 -5.29 6.01 -14.22
C PHE A 119 -5.06 7.49 -14.59
N PRO A 120 -4.13 8.19 -13.90
CA PRO A 120 -3.16 7.70 -12.92
C PRO A 120 -3.57 7.86 -11.44
N ALA A 121 -4.85 8.06 -11.11
CA ALA A 121 -5.34 8.44 -9.79
C ALA A 121 -4.79 7.57 -8.63
N ALA A 122 -4.79 6.25 -8.78
CA ALA A 122 -4.24 5.34 -7.77
C ALA A 122 -2.72 5.54 -7.55
N ILE A 123 -1.97 5.82 -8.61
CA ILE A 123 -0.52 6.11 -8.52
C ILE A 123 -0.29 7.44 -7.82
N ASP A 124 -1.07 8.46 -8.16
CA ASP A 124 -0.96 9.79 -7.56
C ASP A 124 -1.25 9.74 -6.05
N ASP A 125 -2.27 8.96 -5.64
CA ASP A 125 -2.59 8.75 -4.23
C ASP A 125 -1.49 7.95 -3.50
N ALA A 126 -1.01 6.86 -4.10
CA ALA A 126 0.06 6.05 -3.54
C ALA A 126 1.34 6.85 -3.32
N TRP A 127 1.68 7.71 -4.29
CA TRP A 127 2.82 8.61 -4.18
C TRP A 127 2.62 9.63 -3.07
N ALA A 128 1.49 10.36 -3.07
CA ALA A 128 1.18 11.38 -2.08
C ALA A 128 1.17 10.81 -0.66
N ALA A 129 0.57 9.63 -0.47
CA ALA A 129 0.54 8.96 0.82
C ALA A 129 1.94 8.56 1.30
N THR A 130 2.81 8.06 0.41
CA THR A 130 4.19 7.72 0.77
C THR A 130 5.01 8.96 1.12
N GLU A 131 4.88 10.05 0.37
CA GLU A 131 5.54 11.33 0.71
C GLU A 131 5.04 11.86 2.05
N TRP A 132 3.73 11.76 2.32
CA TRP A 132 3.17 12.20 3.58
C TRP A 132 3.76 11.41 4.76
N VAL A 133 3.75 10.08 4.70
CA VAL A 133 4.35 9.21 5.74
C VAL A 133 5.82 9.54 5.94
N ALA A 134 6.58 9.72 4.85
CA ALA A 134 8.01 10.01 4.93
C ALA A 134 8.33 11.36 5.60
N THR A 135 7.40 12.31 5.57
CA THR A 135 7.57 13.67 6.12
C THR A 135 6.89 13.89 7.46
N HIS A 136 6.05 12.95 7.92
CA HIS A 136 5.30 13.05 9.18
C HIS A 136 5.69 11.95 10.19
N GLY A 137 6.96 11.52 10.16
CA GLY A 137 7.46 10.48 11.06
C GLY A 137 7.28 10.80 12.55
N ASP A 138 7.51 12.05 12.93
CA ASP A 138 7.34 12.50 14.32
C ASP A 138 5.87 12.39 14.77
N GLU A 139 4.92 12.78 13.91
CA GLU A 139 3.48 12.67 14.18
C GLU A 139 3.05 11.22 14.33
N LEU A 140 3.61 10.33 13.50
CA LEU A 140 3.35 8.91 13.53
C LEU A 140 4.19 8.16 14.59
N ASN A 141 5.14 8.84 15.23
CA ASN A 141 6.11 8.24 16.14
C ASN A 141 6.83 7.02 15.52
N VAL A 142 7.33 7.19 14.28
CA VAL A 142 8.06 6.17 13.49
C VAL A 142 9.40 6.69 13.00
N ASP A 143 10.31 5.76 12.70
CA ASP A 143 11.59 6.06 12.07
C ASP A 143 11.45 5.97 10.53
N THR A 144 11.26 7.11 9.88
CA THR A 144 11.12 7.19 8.43
C THR A 144 12.41 6.90 7.65
N SER A 145 13.56 6.82 8.31
CA SER A 145 14.79 6.32 7.66
C SER A 145 14.71 4.82 7.34
N ARG A 146 13.78 4.11 7.99
CA ARG A 146 13.43 2.71 7.77
C ARG A 146 12.02 2.57 7.20
N LEU A 147 11.72 3.37 6.16
CA LEU A 147 10.46 3.30 5.44
C LEU A 147 10.56 2.28 4.30
N ALA A 148 9.58 1.40 4.23
CA ALA A 148 9.36 0.47 3.14
C ALA A 148 8.00 0.73 2.48
N VAL A 149 7.84 0.31 1.22
CA VAL A 149 6.56 0.23 0.51
C VAL A 149 6.28 -1.22 0.17
N ALA A 150 5.04 -1.65 0.34
CA ALA A 150 4.62 -3.02 0.09
C ALA A 150 3.20 -3.05 -0.49
N GLY A 151 2.82 -4.18 -1.04
CA GLY A 151 1.47 -4.42 -1.54
C GLY A 151 1.40 -5.73 -2.29
N ASP A 152 0.21 -6.21 -2.55
CA ASP A 152 -0.06 -7.40 -3.33
C ASP A 152 -0.70 -7.08 -4.67
N SER A 153 -0.46 -7.88 -5.71
CA SER A 153 -1.09 -7.73 -7.02
C SER A 153 -1.00 -6.29 -7.57
N ALA A 154 -2.13 -5.60 -7.77
CA ALA A 154 -2.18 -4.18 -8.17
C ALA A 154 -1.45 -3.27 -7.17
N GLY A 155 -1.57 -3.54 -5.86
CA GLY A 155 -0.83 -2.84 -4.82
C GLY A 155 0.68 -3.07 -4.89
N GLY A 156 1.11 -4.28 -5.26
CA GLY A 156 2.51 -4.58 -5.54
C GLY A 156 3.07 -3.78 -6.72
N ASN A 157 2.25 -3.56 -7.76
CA ASN A 157 2.59 -2.67 -8.87
C ASN A 157 2.73 -1.22 -8.39
N LEU A 158 1.79 -0.71 -7.57
CA LEU A 158 1.88 0.63 -6.99
C LEU A 158 3.14 0.78 -6.15
N ALA A 159 3.47 -0.19 -5.30
CA ALA A 159 4.69 -0.19 -4.50
C ALA A 159 5.95 -0.11 -5.37
N ALA A 160 6.01 -0.89 -6.45
CA ALA A 160 7.13 -0.87 -7.39
C ALA A 160 7.27 0.48 -8.10
N VAL A 161 6.15 1.09 -8.53
CA VAL A 161 6.15 2.41 -9.19
C VAL A 161 6.64 3.49 -8.22
N VAL A 162 6.13 3.51 -6.99
CA VAL A 162 6.53 4.47 -5.95
C VAL A 162 8.02 4.32 -5.62
N ALA A 163 8.51 3.10 -5.41
CA ALA A 163 9.93 2.85 -5.11
C ALA A 163 10.85 3.32 -6.24
N ASN A 164 10.50 3.06 -7.51
CA ASN A 164 11.28 3.50 -8.67
C ASN A 164 11.28 5.02 -8.85
N SER A 165 10.14 5.68 -8.62
CA SER A 165 10.03 7.14 -8.73
C SER A 165 10.86 7.87 -7.67
N GLY A 166 10.98 7.31 -6.47
CA GLY A 166 11.84 7.81 -5.39
C GLY A 166 13.34 7.69 -5.71
N SER A 167 13.77 6.62 -6.40
CA SER A 167 15.16 6.40 -6.74
C SER A 167 15.68 7.31 -7.87
N GLY A 168 14.80 7.81 -8.75
CA GLY A 168 15.16 8.69 -9.88
C GLY A 168 15.51 10.12 -9.47
N ARG A 169 15.03 10.61 -8.34
CA ARG A 169 15.34 11.96 -7.84
C ARG A 169 16.73 12.11 -7.23
N GLY A 170 17.44 11.01 -6.97
CA GLY A 170 18.82 11.02 -6.44
C GLY A 170 19.92 11.04 -7.51
N ARG A 171 19.63 10.90 -8.79
CA ARG A 171 20.63 10.79 -9.88
C ARG A 171 20.59 11.92 -10.92
N GLY A 172 19.89 12.99 -10.68
CA GLY A 172 19.79 14.14 -11.58
C GLY A 172 20.82 15.22 -11.29
N GLY A 173 22.07 14.99 -11.61
CA GLY A 173 23.13 15.99 -11.67
C GLY A 173 24.05 15.70 -12.86
N ARG A 174 23.66 16.09 -14.07
CA ARG A 174 24.39 16.76 -15.14
C ARG A 174 23.77 16.53 -16.52
N ASP A 175 23.40 17.68 -17.11
CA ASP A 175 23.31 17.97 -18.54
C ASP A 175 22.23 17.35 -19.43
N GLY A 176 21.43 18.25 -20.04
CA GLY A 176 20.80 18.04 -21.33
C GLY A 176 19.26 18.18 -21.36
N GLY A 177 18.82 19.41 -21.67
CA GLY A 177 17.42 19.82 -21.73
C GLY A 177 16.53 19.03 -22.67
N ALA A 178 15.30 18.84 -22.26
CA ALA A 178 14.07 18.91 -23.04
C ALA A 178 12.87 18.88 -22.07
N GLY A 179 11.99 19.86 -22.20
CA GLY A 179 10.98 20.25 -21.24
C GLY A 179 9.91 19.22 -20.95
N ALA A 180 9.70 18.98 -19.67
CA ALA A 180 8.43 18.60 -19.10
C ALA A 180 8.17 19.54 -17.93
N ARG A 181 7.06 20.27 -17.98
CA ARG A 181 6.69 21.30 -17.02
C ARG A 181 6.40 20.66 -15.68
N GLY A 182 7.20 21.06 -14.69
CA GLY A 182 7.09 20.58 -13.33
C GLY A 182 5.84 21.10 -12.63
N TYR A 183 5.31 20.28 -11.76
CA TYR A 183 4.52 20.71 -10.61
C TYR A 183 5.49 21.21 -9.55
N GLY A 184 5.33 22.49 -9.23
CA GLY A 184 6.29 23.25 -8.45
C GLY A 184 6.09 23.13 -6.95
N GLY A 185 7.19 23.26 -6.28
CA GLY A 185 7.33 24.00 -5.02
C GLY A 185 7.31 23.18 -3.74
N GLY A 186 8.48 23.02 -3.13
CA GLY A 186 8.56 22.88 -1.67
C GLY A 186 9.56 21.84 -1.18
N ARG A 187 10.72 22.33 -0.76
CA ARG A 187 11.70 21.75 0.18
C ARG A 187 12.20 20.32 -0.04
N GLN A 188 13.47 20.26 -0.36
CA GLN A 188 14.26 19.03 -0.54
C GLN A 188 14.38 18.24 0.78
N GLY A 189 13.66 17.14 0.88
CA GLY A 189 13.96 16.06 1.79
C GLY A 189 15.02 15.15 1.16
N ARG A 190 16.14 14.96 1.85
CA ARG A 190 17.23 14.09 1.43
C ARG A 190 16.86 12.63 1.76
N TRP A 191 16.59 11.81 0.76
CA TRP A 191 16.53 10.36 0.92
C TRP A 191 17.95 9.82 1.08
N LEU A 192 18.31 9.39 2.29
CA LEU A 192 19.55 8.66 2.57
C LEU A 192 19.19 7.18 2.78
N GLY A 193 19.56 6.31 1.86
CA GLY A 193 19.42 4.89 2.11
C GLY A 193 19.46 4.00 0.88
N GLY A 194 20.50 4.09 0.06
CA GLY A 194 20.82 3.06 -0.91
C GLY A 194 21.58 1.91 -0.27
N ARG A 195 20.93 0.80 0.10
CA ARG A 195 21.56 -0.52 0.13
C ARG A 195 20.75 -1.45 -0.73
N SER A 196 21.33 -1.87 -1.84
CA SER A 196 20.80 -2.93 -2.67
C SER A 196 20.76 -4.23 -1.87
N LEU A 197 19.61 -4.78 -1.64
CA LEU A 197 19.45 -6.16 -1.21
C LEU A 197 19.79 -7.05 -2.42
N ARG A 198 20.86 -7.83 -2.32
CA ARG A 198 21.13 -8.94 -3.21
C ARG A 198 20.28 -10.11 -2.73
N TRP A 199 19.52 -10.68 -3.64
CA TRP A 199 18.88 -11.97 -3.46
C TRP A 199 19.91 -13.03 -3.87
N GLU A 200 20.32 -13.88 -2.93
CA GLU A 200 20.96 -15.17 -3.22
C GLU A 200 19.89 -16.26 -3.27
#